data_0fc99e12116daa1c58672cf0066657b1
#
_entry.id   0fc99e12116daa1c58672cf0066657b1
#
_cell.length_a   1.000
_cell.length_b   1.000
_cell.length_c   1.000
_cell.angle_alpha   90.00
_cell.angle_beta   90.00
_cell.angle_gamma   90.00
#
_symmetry.space_group_name_H-M   'P 1'
#
loop_
_entity.id
_entity.type
_entity.pdbx_description
1 polymer ?
#
loop_
_entity_poly.entity_id
_entity_poly.type
_entity_poly.pdbx_seq_one_letter_code
_entity_poly.pdbx_strand_id
1 'polypeptide(L)'
;LFIDSWKHALAVKLGFLPVGSRCPTNQVERQIQGSELATLAVNSWQPVVCSQAGGSVYSQITGAESDALTAAATTPDAALALSSYAYQSPGGSDPLQYAPIALTGISISIAIDRFPNPNSSSVPQSYLDAARSAFTSINLTPRLLAKLLTYSYRSALPPGADTSYLKGTAVYNITQDPDFLAVNDKEWASQVLSGPAIADIIVPQGRSDAAHAVWAYIAANKDASDFLASKPDPWGMVVN
;
A
#
# COMPACT_ATOMS: atom_id res chain seq x y z
N LEU A 1 -8.57 -12.11 -31.02
CA LEU A 1 -8.79 -10.72 -30.61
C LEU A 1 -10.12 -10.26 -31.20
N PHE A 2 -11.09 -10.01 -30.33
CA PHE A 2 -12.42 -9.56 -30.77
C PHE A 2 -12.42 -8.05 -30.97
N ILE A 3 -13.18 -7.59 -31.97
CA ILE A 3 -13.24 -6.16 -32.32
C ILE A 3 -13.67 -5.28 -31.14
N ASP A 4 -14.50 -5.82 -30.24
CA ASP A 4 -14.92 -5.11 -29.03
C ASP A 4 -13.78 -4.88 -28.03
N SER A 5 -12.76 -5.72 -28.04
CA SER A 5 -11.55 -5.51 -27.21
C SER A 5 -10.77 -4.26 -27.64
N TRP A 6 -10.84 -3.88 -28.92
CA TRP A 6 -10.17 -2.69 -29.42
C TRP A 6 -10.87 -1.39 -29.00
N LYS A 7 -12.16 -1.43 -28.70
CA LYS A 7 -12.90 -0.26 -28.19
C LYS A 7 -12.46 0.17 -26.82
N HIS A 8 -11.84 -0.76 -26.08
CA HIS A 8 -11.31 -0.55 -24.72
C HIS A 8 -9.78 -0.51 -24.69
N ALA A 9 -9.15 -0.43 -25.88
CA ALA A 9 -7.69 -0.34 -25.96
C ALA A 9 -7.21 1.02 -25.43
N LEU A 10 -6.28 0.97 -24.48
CA LEU A 10 -5.58 2.16 -24.00
C LEU A 10 -4.31 2.34 -24.85
N ALA A 11 -4.26 3.44 -25.61
CA ALA A 11 -3.04 3.79 -26.34
C ALA A 11 -2.12 4.60 -25.43
N VAL A 12 -0.95 4.03 -25.10
CA VAL A 12 0.09 4.70 -24.37
C VAL A 12 1.19 5.12 -25.34
N LYS A 13 1.51 6.42 -25.37
CA LYS A 13 2.64 6.92 -26.14
C LYS A 13 3.95 6.55 -25.43
N LEU A 14 4.70 5.65 -26.00
CA LEU A 14 6.03 5.30 -25.49
C LEU A 14 7.06 6.29 -26.05
N GLY A 15 7.85 6.89 -25.17
CA GLY A 15 9.03 7.66 -25.51
C GLY A 15 10.26 6.82 -25.19
N PHE A 16 11.16 6.70 -26.16
CA PHE A 16 12.48 6.10 -25.92
C PHE A 16 13.42 7.20 -25.46
N LEU A 17 14.03 7.01 -24.30
CA LEU A 17 15.15 7.82 -23.86
C LEU A 17 16.43 7.26 -24.50
N PRO A 18 17.38 8.12 -24.90
CA PRO A 18 18.68 7.63 -25.38
C PRO A 18 19.31 6.68 -24.38
N VAL A 19 19.79 5.53 -24.85
CA VAL A 19 20.59 4.63 -24.03
C VAL A 19 21.92 5.32 -23.78
N GLY A 20 22.13 5.75 -22.56
CA GLY A 20 23.34 6.41 -22.13
C GLY A 20 23.21 6.94 -20.73
N SER A 21 24.28 6.91 -19.99
CA SER A 21 24.36 7.58 -18.71
C SER A 21 24.20 9.09 -18.93
N ARG A 22 23.24 9.69 -18.24
CA ARG A 22 23.11 11.15 -18.22
C ARG A 22 24.20 11.82 -17.37
N CYS A 23 25.01 11.01 -16.73
CA CYS A 23 26.11 11.44 -15.90
C CYS A 23 27.44 11.22 -16.63
N PRO A 24 28.43 12.11 -16.47
CA PRO A 24 29.78 11.88 -16.94
C PRO A 24 30.39 10.61 -16.34
N THR A 25 31.07 9.82 -17.13
CA THR A 25 31.63 8.50 -16.73
C THR A 25 32.80 8.59 -15.74
N ASN A 26 33.37 9.78 -15.57
CA ASN A 26 34.50 10.05 -14.66
C ASN A 26 34.09 10.66 -13.31
N GLN A 27 32.83 10.71 -13.02
CA GLN A 27 32.34 11.21 -11.73
C GLN A 27 32.52 10.20 -10.61
N VAL A 28 32.73 10.71 -9.40
CA VAL A 28 32.83 9.87 -8.20
C VAL A 28 31.47 9.24 -7.92
N GLU A 29 31.46 7.93 -7.76
CA GLU A 29 30.28 7.21 -7.30
C GLU A 29 30.15 7.29 -5.78
N ARG A 30 28.92 7.56 -5.32
CA ARG A 30 28.53 7.54 -3.90
C ARG A 30 27.33 6.64 -3.73
N GLN A 31 27.34 5.85 -2.69
CA GLN A 31 26.21 4.99 -2.36
C GLN A 31 25.21 5.71 -1.49
N ILE A 32 23.93 5.47 -1.77
CA ILE A 32 22.79 5.84 -0.93
C ILE A 32 22.02 4.55 -0.64
N GLN A 33 21.68 4.30 0.60
CA GLN A 33 20.95 3.09 0.99
C GLN A 33 19.65 3.47 1.68
N GLY A 34 18.60 2.68 1.47
CA GLY A 34 17.35 2.79 2.24
C GLY A 34 16.11 2.74 1.35
N SER A 35 15.13 3.52 1.72
CA SER A 35 13.75 3.41 1.28
C SER A 35 13.55 3.38 -0.22
N GLU A 36 12.80 2.39 -0.68
CA GLU A 36 12.28 2.33 -2.06
C GLU A 36 11.37 3.52 -2.38
N LEU A 37 10.77 4.15 -1.38
CA LEU A 37 9.90 5.31 -1.54
C LEU A 37 10.63 6.53 -2.12
N ALA A 38 11.94 6.61 -1.99
CA ALA A 38 12.77 7.70 -2.52
C ALA A 38 13.32 7.43 -3.93
N THR A 39 13.14 6.24 -4.51
CA THR A 39 13.78 5.84 -5.78
C THR A 39 13.44 6.79 -6.94
N LEU A 40 12.18 7.20 -7.07
CA LEU A 40 11.77 8.14 -8.12
C LEU A 40 12.43 9.52 -7.95
N ALA A 41 12.58 9.99 -6.72
CA ALA A 41 13.24 11.25 -6.43
C ALA A 41 14.73 11.17 -6.79
N VAL A 42 15.45 10.15 -6.32
CA VAL A 42 16.86 9.93 -6.64
C VAL A 42 17.10 9.88 -8.15
N ASN A 43 16.31 9.12 -8.89
CA ASN A 43 16.40 9.03 -10.34
C ASN A 43 16.12 10.38 -11.04
N SER A 44 15.26 11.20 -10.45
CA SER A 44 14.93 12.52 -10.99
C SER A 44 16.05 13.53 -10.81
N TRP A 45 16.76 13.52 -9.68
CA TRP A 45 17.85 14.49 -9.42
C TRP A 45 19.17 14.06 -10.05
N GLN A 46 19.39 12.78 -10.20
CA GLN A 46 20.67 12.22 -10.65
C GLN A 46 21.30 12.98 -11.83
N PRO A 47 20.55 13.26 -12.91
CA PRO A 47 21.13 13.98 -14.06
C PRO A 47 21.60 15.41 -13.73
N VAL A 48 20.93 16.06 -12.76
CA VAL A 48 21.28 17.43 -12.35
C VAL A 48 22.50 17.41 -11.44
N VAL A 49 22.50 16.54 -10.43
CA VAL A 49 23.56 16.48 -9.43
C VAL A 49 24.88 16.01 -10.03
N CYS A 50 24.86 15.01 -10.90
CA CYS A 50 26.08 14.48 -11.48
C CYS A 50 26.68 15.40 -12.59
N SER A 51 25.89 16.29 -13.18
CA SER A 51 26.38 17.22 -14.22
C SER A 51 27.04 18.47 -13.66
N GLN A 52 26.89 18.75 -12.36
CA GLN A 52 27.50 19.92 -11.73
C GLN A 52 29.03 19.75 -11.56
N ALA A 53 29.75 20.85 -11.49
CA ALA A 53 31.18 20.83 -11.17
C ALA A 53 31.38 20.23 -9.75
N GLY A 54 32.20 19.18 -9.67
CA GLY A 54 32.37 18.42 -8.42
C GLY A 54 31.20 17.52 -8.04
N GLY A 55 30.25 17.31 -8.95
CA GLY A 55 29.12 16.42 -8.76
C GLY A 55 29.50 14.94 -8.58
N SER A 56 28.58 14.15 -8.16
CA SER A 56 28.75 12.71 -7.94
C SER A 56 27.61 11.92 -8.57
N VAL A 57 27.88 10.69 -8.93
CA VAL A 57 26.85 9.70 -9.30
C VAL A 57 26.40 9.01 -8.03
N TYR A 58 25.09 8.98 -7.80
CA TYR A 58 24.53 8.31 -6.63
C TYR A 58 23.91 6.98 -7.04
N SER A 59 24.48 5.89 -6.53
CA SER A 59 23.93 4.54 -6.70
C SER A 59 23.05 4.19 -5.52
N GLN A 60 21.75 4.03 -5.79
CA GLN A 60 20.80 3.67 -4.74
C GLN A 60 20.75 2.16 -4.54
N ILE A 61 20.97 1.73 -3.32
CA ILE A 61 20.75 0.37 -2.83
C ILE A 61 19.44 0.39 -2.05
N THR A 62 18.38 -0.16 -2.64
CA THR A 62 17.08 -0.26 -1.96
C THR A 62 17.13 -1.33 -0.88
N GLY A 63 16.60 -1.00 0.29
CA GLY A 63 16.53 -1.87 1.45
C GLY A 63 15.72 -1.22 2.56
N ALA A 64 15.48 -1.95 3.64
CA ALA A 64 14.72 -1.40 4.76
C ALA A 64 15.40 -0.16 5.36
N GLU A 65 14.62 0.88 5.60
CA GLU A 65 15.08 2.12 6.25
C GLU A 65 15.79 1.86 7.57
N SER A 66 15.29 0.93 8.37
CA SER A 66 15.90 0.57 9.66
C SER A 66 17.33 0.06 9.54
N ASP A 67 17.65 -0.67 8.46
CA ASP A 67 18.99 -1.21 8.26
C ASP A 67 19.92 -0.10 7.76
N ALA A 68 19.44 0.76 6.87
CA ALA A 68 20.18 1.93 6.38
C ALA A 68 20.51 2.90 7.53
N LEU A 69 19.53 3.21 8.38
CA LEU A 69 19.69 4.07 9.55
C LEU A 69 20.70 3.46 10.56
N THR A 70 20.58 2.15 10.82
CA THR A 70 21.51 1.46 11.72
C THR A 70 22.93 1.48 11.18
N ALA A 71 23.11 1.21 9.88
CA ALA A 71 24.43 1.28 9.24
C ALA A 71 25.02 2.69 9.32
N ALA A 72 24.22 3.72 8.98
CA ALA A 72 24.66 5.11 9.05
C ALA A 72 25.04 5.56 10.49
N ALA A 73 24.35 5.04 11.50
CA ALA A 73 24.60 5.40 12.90
C ALA A 73 25.80 4.68 13.52
N THR A 74 26.15 3.48 13.03
CA THR A 74 27.09 2.59 13.72
C THR A 74 28.33 2.23 12.91
N THR A 75 28.33 2.45 11.60
CA THR A 75 29.41 2.05 10.71
C THR A 75 30.15 3.28 10.19
N PRO A 76 31.46 3.41 10.42
CA PRO A 76 32.27 4.46 9.79
C PRO A 76 32.16 4.38 8.25
N ASP A 77 32.11 5.54 7.60
CA ASP A 77 32.01 5.66 6.14
C ASP A 77 30.82 4.94 5.48
N ALA A 78 29.77 4.70 6.24
CA ALA A 78 28.54 4.13 5.73
C ALA A 78 27.93 5.00 4.62
N ALA A 79 27.14 4.37 3.75
CA ALA A 79 26.33 5.07 2.76
C ALA A 79 25.36 6.05 3.41
N LEU A 80 24.95 7.10 2.68
CA LEU A 80 23.88 7.98 3.13
C LEU A 80 22.57 7.18 3.27
N ALA A 81 21.90 7.31 4.40
CA ALA A 81 20.63 6.63 4.63
C ALA A 81 19.46 7.48 4.08
N LEU A 82 18.54 6.82 3.35
CA LEU A 82 17.25 7.37 2.96
C LEU A 82 16.18 6.81 3.89
N SER A 83 15.46 7.69 4.58
CA SER A 83 14.48 7.28 5.59
C SER A 83 13.30 8.25 5.66
N SER A 84 12.13 7.73 6.02
CA SER A 84 10.92 8.50 6.33
C SER A 84 10.76 8.80 7.83
N TYR A 85 11.65 8.27 8.69
CA TYR A 85 11.64 8.48 10.15
C TYR A 85 13.06 8.59 10.71
N ALA A 86 13.17 9.11 11.91
CA ALA A 86 14.43 9.24 12.61
C ALA A 86 14.93 7.91 13.18
N TYR A 87 16.24 7.76 13.31
CA TYR A 87 16.86 6.58 13.91
C TYR A 87 16.38 6.35 15.34
N GLN A 88 15.99 5.14 15.63
CA GLN A 88 15.58 4.68 16.96
C GLN A 88 16.75 3.97 17.65
N SER A 89 17.56 4.75 18.36
CA SER A 89 18.71 4.19 19.08
C SER A 89 18.27 3.40 20.30
N PRO A 90 18.80 2.19 20.53
CA PRO A 90 18.61 1.47 21.78
C PRO A 90 19.09 2.24 23.03
N GLY A 91 20.04 3.15 22.87
CA GLY A 91 20.57 4.00 23.95
C GLY A 91 19.88 5.36 24.08
N GLY A 92 18.86 5.65 23.28
CA GLY A 92 18.08 6.90 23.35
C GLY A 92 18.75 8.13 22.76
N SER A 93 19.99 8.04 22.25
CA SER A 93 20.62 9.16 21.53
C SER A 93 20.72 8.88 20.03
N ASP A 94 20.40 9.87 19.23
CA ASP A 94 20.51 9.79 17.76
C ASP A 94 21.77 10.57 17.33
N PRO A 95 22.78 9.89 16.75
CA PRO A 95 24.00 10.53 16.28
C PRO A 95 23.85 11.12 14.87
N LEU A 96 22.72 10.90 14.18
CA LEU A 96 22.54 11.28 12.80
C LEU A 96 22.05 12.71 12.63
N GLN A 97 22.33 13.26 11.46
CA GLN A 97 21.79 14.56 11.00
C GLN A 97 20.86 14.31 9.82
N TYR A 98 19.76 15.04 9.78
CA TYR A 98 18.69 14.84 8.79
C TYR A 98 18.49 16.07 7.92
N ALA A 99 18.22 15.83 6.64
CA ALA A 99 17.79 16.84 5.70
C ALA A 99 16.58 16.32 4.91
N PRO A 100 15.50 17.13 4.76
CA PRO A 100 14.38 16.74 3.91
C PRO A 100 14.80 16.80 2.45
N ILE A 101 14.49 15.75 1.69
CA ILE A 101 14.94 15.60 0.30
C ILE A 101 13.78 15.41 -0.68
N ALA A 102 12.69 14.81 -0.25
CA ALA A 102 11.52 14.55 -1.06
C ALA A 102 10.27 14.39 -0.19
N LEU A 103 9.11 14.58 -0.82
CA LEU A 103 7.83 14.18 -0.27
C LEU A 103 7.36 12.96 -1.06
N THR A 104 6.97 11.92 -0.35
CA THR A 104 6.40 10.69 -0.92
C THR A 104 5.10 10.35 -0.23
N GLY A 105 4.30 9.49 -0.85
CA GLY A 105 3.02 9.05 -0.31
C GLY A 105 2.67 7.65 -0.78
N ILE A 106 1.75 7.03 -0.06
CA ILE A 106 1.21 5.71 -0.38
C ILE A 106 -0.25 5.89 -0.75
N SER A 107 -0.68 5.26 -1.83
CA SER A 107 -2.06 5.19 -2.25
C SER A 107 -2.54 3.74 -2.33
N ILE A 108 -3.84 3.55 -2.09
CA ILE A 108 -4.50 2.27 -2.30
C ILE A 108 -5.33 2.41 -3.57
N SER A 109 -5.04 1.56 -4.55
CA SER A 109 -5.74 1.52 -5.82
C SER A 109 -6.78 0.40 -5.84
N ILE A 110 -7.89 0.63 -6.52
CA ILE A 110 -8.93 -0.37 -6.75
C ILE A 110 -9.14 -0.57 -8.26
N ALA A 111 -9.50 -1.80 -8.63
CA ALA A 111 -9.95 -2.17 -9.98
C ALA A 111 -11.08 -3.17 -9.82
N ILE A 112 -12.27 -2.69 -9.48
CA ILE A 112 -13.44 -3.51 -9.14
C ILE A 112 -14.61 -3.04 -9.99
N ASP A 113 -15.17 -3.97 -10.78
CA ASP A 113 -16.41 -3.74 -11.53
C ASP A 113 -17.63 -4.15 -10.71
N ARG A 114 -18.75 -3.47 -10.97
CA ARG A 114 -20.03 -3.79 -10.36
C ARG A 114 -20.54 -5.14 -10.83
N PHE A 115 -20.88 -5.98 -9.89
CA PHE A 115 -21.49 -7.28 -10.16
C PHE A 115 -22.68 -7.53 -9.21
N PRO A 116 -23.78 -6.75 -9.35
CA PRO A 116 -24.93 -6.89 -8.49
C PRO A 116 -25.62 -8.24 -8.70
N ASN A 117 -26.25 -8.79 -7.65
CA ASN A 117 -26.96 -10.07 -7.72
C ASN A 117 -28.24 -9.95 -8.55
N PRO A 118 -28.31 -10.51 -9.76
CA PRO A 118 -29.47 -10.40 -10.62
C PRO A 118 -30.68 -11.24 -10.15
N ASN A 119 -30.44 -12.16 -9.22
CA ASN A 119 -31.47 -13.07 -8.71
C ASN A 119 -32.08 -12.59 -7.39
N SER A 120 -31.66 -11.45 -6.88
CA SER A 120 -32.19 -10.89 -5.63
C SER A 120 -33.21 -9.82 -5.91
N SER A 121 -34.44 -10.04 -5.43
CA SER A 121 -35.53 -9.08 -5.53
C SER A 121 -35.32 -7.80 -4.70
N SER A 122 -34.33 -7.80 -3.80
CA SER A 122 -33.96 -6.65 -2.98
C SER A 122 -32.96 -5.71 -3.64
N VAL A 123 -32.39 -6.09 -4.80
CA VAL A 123 -31.44 -5.25 -5.55
C VAL A 123 -32.21 -4.29 -6.45
N PRO A 124 -32.03 -2.97 -6.28
CA PRO A 124 -32.66 -1.98 -7.16
C PRO A 124 -32.29 -2.16 -8.63
N GLN A 125 -33.22 -1.89 -9.53
CA GLN A 125 -32.97 -1.98 -10.98
C GLN A 125 -31.81 -1.09 -11.41
N SER A 126 -31.66 0.10 -10.83
CA SER A 126 -30.56 1.01 -11.11
C SER A 126 -29.16 0.40 -10.86
N TYR A 127 -29.04 -0.52 -9.89
CA TYR A 127 -27.77 -1.22 -9.65
C TYR A 127 -27.52 -2.30 -10.71
N LEU A 128 -28.59 -2.97 -11.16
CA LEU A 128 -28.51 -3.95 -12.25
C LEU A 128 -28.12 -3.26 -13.57
N ASP A 129 -28.66 -2.08 -13.84
CA ASP A 129 -28.35 -1.29 -15.03
C ASP A 129 -26.88 -0.80 -15.03
N ALA A 130 -26.31 -0.58 -13.85
CA ALA A 130 -24.92 -0.19 -13.67
C ALA A 130 -23.93 -1.37 -13.70
N ALA A 131 -24.41 -2.62 -13.86
CA ALA A 131 -23.57 -3.81 -13.88
C ALA A 131 -22.42 -3.69 -14.89
N ARG A 132 -21.25 -4.22 -14.52
CA ARG A 132 -20.00 -4.17 -15.30
C ARG A 132 -19.37 -2.78 -15.48
N SER A 133 -19.92 -1.75 -14.88
CA SER A 133 -19.22 -0.46 -14.77
C SER A 133 -18.30 -0.48 -13.54
N ALA A 134 -17.14 0.19 -13.64
CA ALA A 134 -16.18 0.24 -12.55
C ALA A 134 -16.70 1.04 -11.36
N PHE A 135 -16.38 0.61 -10.14
CA PHE A 135 -16.42 1.49 -8.98
C PHE A 135 -15.31 2.52 -9.07
N THR A 136 -15.63 3.78 -8.89
CA THR A 136 -14.68 4.90 -9.01
C THR A 136 -14.14 5.38 -7.68
N SER A 137 -14.73 4.93 -6.56
CA SER A 137 -14.32 5.34 -5.22
C SER A 137 -14.60 4.25 -4.20
N ILE A 138 -13.74 4.19 -3.18
CA ILE A 138 -13.90 3.39 -1.99
C ILE A 138 -13.34 4.19 -0.81
N ASN A 139 -14.05 4.20 0.30
CA ASN A 139 -13.58 4.81 1.54
C ASN A 139 -13.08 3.70 2.48
N LEU A 140 -11.81 3.73 2.82
CA LEU A 140 -11.18 2.79 3.74
C LEU A 140 -10.70 3.53 4.99
N THR A 141 -11.34 3.25 6.12
CA THR A 141 -10.86 3.73 7.42
C THR A 141 -9.62 2.94 7.86
N PRO A 142 -8.80 3.45 8.80
CA PRO A 142 -7.70 2.67 9.35
C PRO A 142 -8.13 1.31 9.93
N ARG A 143 -9.32 1.20 10.54
CA ARG A 143 -9.85 -0.08 11.04
C ARG A 143 -10.22 -1.04 9.91
N LEU A 144 -10.80 -0.56 8.82
CA LEU A 144 -11.06 -1.39 7.64
C LEU A 144 -9.77 -1.91 7.01
N LEU A 145 -8.73 -1.07 6.96
CA LEU A 145 -7.39 -1.52 6.52
C LEU A 145 -6.83 -2.58 7.46
N ALA A 146 -6.96 -2.41 8.77
CA ALA A 146 -6.55 -3.42 9.74
C ALA A 146 -7.27 -4.76 9.49
N LYS A 147 -8.59 -4.75 9.26
CA LYS A 147 -9.37 -5.95 8.95
C LYS A 147 -8.89 -6.67 7.68
N LEU A 148 -8.56 -5.91 6.63
CA LEU A 148 -8.03 -6.47 5.38
C LEU A 148 -6.62 -7.07 5.57
N LEU A 149 -5.73 -6.35 6.24
CA LEU A 149 -4.34 -6.77 6.44
C LEU A 149 -4.19 -7.93 7.42
N THR A 150 -5.15 -8.12 8.33
CA THR A 150 -5.15 -9.24 9.29
C THR A 150 -5.97 -10.43 8.82
N TYR A 151 -6.47 -10.42 7.57
CA TYR A 151 -7.35 -11.50 7.06
C TYR A 151 -8.57 -11.76 7.96
N SER A 152 -9.16 -10.70 8.53
CA SER A 152 -10.26 -10.85 9.48
C SER A 152 -11.60 -11.18 8.84
N TYR A 153 -11.70 -11.14 7.51
CA TYR A 153 -12.88 -11.59 6.78
C TYR A 153 -12.84 -13.10 6.51
N ARG A 154 -13.99 -13.77 6.64
CA ARG A 154 -14.06 -15.23 6.48
C ARG A 154 -13.59 -15.73 5.12
N SER A 155 -13.84 -14.97 4.06
CA SER A 155 -13.43 -15.36 2.70
C SER A 155 -11.92 -15.24 2.46
N ALA A 156 -11.18 -14.56 3.32
CA ALA A 156 -9.73 -14.48 3.27
C ALA A 156 -9.04 -15.71 3.89
N LEU A 157 -9.77 -16.47 4.71
CA LEU A 157 -9.20 -17.62 5.40
C LEU A 157 -9.07 -18.82 4.45
N PRO A 158 -7.99 -19.60 4.56
CA PRO A 158 -7.83 -20.78 3.74
C PRO A 158 -8.92 -21.84 4.00
N PRO A 159 -9.31 -22.61 3.00
CA PRO A 159 -10.27 -23.70 3.16
C PRO A 159 -9.85 -24.65 4.28
N GLY A 160 -10.79 -24.96 5.19
CA GLY A 160 -10.53 -25.85 6.33
C GLY A 160 -9.89 -25.17 7.55
N ALA A 161 -9.66 -23.86 7.52
CA ALA A 161 -9.22 -23.13 8.70
C ALA A 161 -10.25 -23.25 9.84
N ASP A 162 -9.76 -23.36 11.07
CA ASP A 162 -10.62 -23.26 12.25
C ASP A 162 -11.15 -21.83 12.40
N THR A 163 -12.45 -21.66 12.27
CA THR A 163 -13.14 -20.38 12.41
C THR A 163 -13.99 -20.31 13.68
N SER A 164 -13.86 -21.30 14.57
CA SER A 164 -14.68 -21.39 15.79
C SER A 164 -14.51 -20.20 16.72
N TYR A 165 -13.30 -19.58 16.74
CA TYR A 165 -13.01 -18.41 17.53
C TYR A 165 -13.70 -17.13 17.04
N LEU A 166 -14.12 -17.10 15.76
CA LEU A 166 -14.85 -15.95 15.19
C LEU A 166 -16.32 -15.88 15.68
N LYS A 167 -16.81 -16.94 16.32
CA LYS A 167 -18.12 -17.02 17.01
C LYS A 167 -19.31 -16.43 16.24
N GLY A 168 -19.30 -16.53 14.91
CA GLY A 168 -20.38 -16.01 14.07
C GLY A 168 -20.39 -14.50 13.88
N THR A 169 -19.44 -13.77 14.45
CA THR A 169 -19.30 -12.31 14.27
C THR A 169 -18.51 -11.93 13.02
N ALA A 170 -17.77 -12.90 12.44
CA ALA A 170 -16.99 -12.66 11.23
C ALA A 170 -17.89 -12.49 10.01
N VAL A 171 -17.73 -11.37 9.36
CA VAL A 171 -18.36 -11.05 8.07
C VAL A 171 -17.65 -11.81 6.95
N TYR A 172 -18.39 -12.16 5.89
CA TYR A 172 -17.81 -12.93 4.80
C TYR A 172 -16.73 -12.18 4.03
N ASN A 173 -17.00 -10.93 3.65
CA ASN A 173 -16.05 -10.03 3.00
C ASN A 173 -16.39 -8.56 3.33
N ILE A 174 -15.56 -7.62 2.87
CA ILE A 174 -15.71 -6.21 3.21
C ILE A 174 -17.04 -5.60 2.76
N THR A 175 -17.63 -6.05 1.64
CA THR A 175 -18.88 -5.46 1.12
C THR A 175 -20.10 -5.77 1.99
N GLN A 176 -19.99 -6.74 2.89
CA GLN A 176 -21.02 -7.12 3.86
C GLN A 176 -20.71 -6.58 5.26
N ASP A 177 -19.58 -5.89 5.43
CA ASP A 177 -19.18 -5.33 6.72
C ASP A 177 -19.98 -4.06 7.02
N PRO A 178 -20.76 -4.02 8.12
CA PRO A 178 -21.46 -2.82 8.53
C PRO A 178 -20.53 -1.61 8.75
N ASP A 179 -19.28 -1.83 9.19
CA ASP A 179 -18.26 -0.81 9.34
C ASP A 179 -17.93 -0.15 7.98
N PHE A 180 -17.80 -0.97 6.94
CA PHE A 180 -17.57 -0.51 5.58
C PHE A 180 -18.79 0.23 5.01
N LEU A 181 -19.98 -0.32 5.22
CA LEU A 181 -21.24 0.26 4.73
C LEU A 181 -21.65 1.54 5.48
N ALA A 182 -21.03 1.84 6.62
CA ALA A 182 -21.20 3.10 7.31
C ALA A 182 -20.53 4.29 6.61
N VAL A 183 -19.49 4.03 5.79
CA VAL A 183 -18.70 5.05 5.11
C VAL A 183 -18.72 4.92 3.58
N ASN A 184 -19.40 3.92 3.04
CA ASN A 184 -19.53 3.66 1.61
C ASN A 184 -21.00 3.50 1.21
N ASP A 185 -21.26 3.58 -0.10
CA ASP A 185 -22.61 3.37 -0.63
C ASP A 185 -23.10 1.95 -0.35
N LYS A 186 -24.40 1.84 0.00
CA LYS A 186 -25.04 0.55 0.26
C LYS A 186 -25.12 -0.35 -0.99
N GLU A 187 -24.90 0.19 -2.17
CA GLU A 187 -24.77 -0.58 -3.40
C GLU A 187 -23.72 -1.70 -3.25
N TRP A 188 -22.66 -1.46 -2.49
CA TRP A 188 -21.62 -2.46 -2.25
C TRP A 188 -22.16 -3.76 -1.67
N ALA A 189 -23.18 -3.70 -0.80
CA ALA A 189 -23.80 -4.89 -0.21
C ALA A 189 -24.55 -5.77 -1.22
N SER A 190 -24.91 -5.22 -2.37
CA SER A 190 -25.60 -5.96 -3.44
C SER A 190 -24.66 -6.76 -4.35
N GLN A 191 -23.35 -6.56 -4.22
CA GLN A 191 -22.37 -7.15 -5.11
C GLN A 191 -22.15 -8.64 -4.82
N VAL A 192 -22.18 -9.46 -5.88
CA VAL A 192 -21.80 -10.88 -5.85
C VAL A 192 -20.37 -10.97 -6.36
N LEU A 193 -19.43 -10.70 -5.47
CA LEU A 193 -18.02 -10.81 -5.77
C LEU A 193 -17.54 -12.19 -5.32
N SER A 194 -17.12 -13.01 -6.28
CA SER A 194 -16.65 -14.36 -6.03
C SER A 194 -15.21 -14.36 -5.50
N GLY A 195 -14.98 -15.20 -4.51
CA GLY A 195 -13.64 -15.45 -3.97
C GLY A 195 -13.14 -14.43 -2.97
N PRO A 196 -11.86 -14.52 -2.61
CA PRO A 196 -11.21 -13.64 -1.63
C PRO A 196 -10.98 -12.21 -2.13
N ALA A 197 -11.42 -11.87 -3.34
CA ALA A 197 -11.03 -10.68 -4.09
C ALA A 197 -11.21 -9.33 -3.35
N ILE A 198 -12.02 -9.28 -2.31
CA ILE A 198 -12.20 -8.08 -1.48
C ILE A 198 -12.26 -8.41 0.03
N ALA A 199 -11.52 -9.42 0.41
CA ALA A 199 -11.37 -9.82 1.80
C ALA A 199 -9.95 -9.56 2.33
N ASP A 200 -9.02 -9.25 1.43
CA ASP A 200 -7.64 -8.91 1.71
C ASP A 200 -7.16 -7.77 0.80
N ILE A 201 -5.93 -7.37 0.98
CA ILE A 201 -5.26 -6.34 0.19
C ILE A 201 -3.86 -6.82 -0.20
N ILE A 202 -3.48 -6.58 -1.46
CA ILE A 202 -2.12 -6.87 -1.92
C ILE A 202 -1.17 -5.81 -1.37
N VAL A 203 -0.15 -6.26 -0.67
CA VAL A 203 0.91 -5.42 -0.12
C VAL A 203 2.28 -5.88 -0.62
N PRO A 204 3.29 -5.00 -0.65
CA PRO A 204 4.66 -5.41 -0.93
C PRO A 204 5.11 -6.49 0.05
N GLN A 205 5.82 -7.51 -0.46
CA GLN A 205 6.35 -8.58 0.37
C GLN A 205 7.66 -8.19 1.05
N GLY A 206 7.96 -8.87 2.15
CA GLY A 206 9.18 -8.69 2.91
C GLY A 206 9.16 -7.44 3.80
N ARG A 207 10.33 -6.90 4.06
CA ARG A 207 10.52 -5.68 4.87
C ARG A 207 10.37 -4.44 3.95
N SER A 208 9.14 -4.05 3.70
CA SER A 208 8.80 -2.89 2.87
C SER A 208 8.49 -1.67 3.74
N ASP A 209 9.12 -0.54 3.44
CA ASP A 209 8.85 0.72 4.13
C ASP A 209 7.45 1.27 3.80
N ALA A 210 6.93 0.95 2.61
CA ALA A 210 5.53 1.23 2.26
C ALA A 210 4.55 0.49 3.18
N ALA A 211 4.78 -0.80 3.42
CA ALA A 211 3.96 -1.57 4.36
C ALA A 211 4.10 -1.05 5.79
N HIS A 212 5.32 -0.71 6.22
CA HIS A 212 5.57 -0.11 7.53
C HIS A 212 4.79 1.20 7.72
N ALA A 213 4.79 2.08 6.72
CA ALA A 213 4.05 3.34 6.78
C ALA A 213 2.53 3.14 6.87
N VAL A 214 1.97 2.15 6.17
CA VAL A 214 0.54 1.80 6.29
C VAL A 214 0.23 1.28 7.70
N TRP A 215 1.07 0.41 8.26
CA TRP A 215 0.90 -0.06 9.63
C TRP A 215 1.04 1.06 10.67
N ALA A 216 1.96 1.99 10.48
CA ALA A 216 2.10 3.17 11.35
C ALA A 216 0.83 4.05 11.29
N TYR A 217 0.27 4.26 10.09
CA TYR A 217 -1.00 4.96 9.92
C TYR A 217 -2.16 4.26 10.64
N ILE A 218 -2.26 2.94 10.54
CA ILE A 218 -3.27 2.13 11.23
C ILE A 218 -3.10 2.25 12.75
N ALA A 219 -1.88 2.06 13.25
CA ALA A 219 -1.57 2.08 14.68
C ALA A 219 -1.81 3.46 15.33
N ALA A 220 -1.67 4.55 14.57
CA ALA A 220 -1.95 5.89 15.05
C ALA A 220 -3.45 6.16 15.29
N ASN A 221 -4.34 5.34 14.72
CA ASN A 221 -5.78 5.47 14.90
C ASN A 221 -6.25 4.60 16.06
N LYS A 222 -6.97 5.20 17.01
CA LYS A 222 -7.42 4.51 18.24
C LYS A 222 -8.34 3.33 17.94
N ASP A 223 -9.32 3.47 17.05
CA ASP A 223 -10.28 2.42 16.76
C ASP A 223 -9.63 1.22 16.07
N ALA A 224 -8.67 1.48 15.18
CA ALA A 224 -7.89 0.43 14.52
C ALA A 224 -6.93 -0.25 15.51
N SER A 225 -6.27 0.53 16.35
CA SER A 225 -5.37 0.03 17.40
C SER A 225 -6.12 -0.84 18.42
N ASP A 226 -7.32 -0.41 18.85
CA ASP A 226 -8.18 -1.19 19.75
C ASP A 226 -8.61 -2.52 19.09
N PHE A 227 -8.96 -2.50 17.79
CA PHE A 227 -9.31 -3.71 17.04
C PHE A 227 -8.11 -4.68 16.96
N LEU A 228 -6.91 -4.17 16.64
CA LEU A 228 -5.68 -4.98 16.65
C LEU A 228 -5.33 -5.54 18.03
N ALA A 229 -5.72 -4.87 19.09
CA ALA A 229 -5.61 -5.35 20.47
C ALA A 229 -6.74 -6.32 20.88
N SER A 230 -7.43 -6.92 19.91
CA SER A 230 -8.52 -7.90 20.09
C SER A 230 -9.78 -7.34 20.77
N LYS A 231 -9.98 -6.01 20.75
CA LYS A 231 -11.28 -5.44 21.16
C LYS A 231 -12.24 -5.54 19.99
N PRO A 232 -13.47 -6.03 20.21
CA PRO A 232 -14.48 -6.07 19.16
C PRO A 232 -14.76 -4.66 18.62
N ASP A 233 -15.03 -4.59 17.33
CA ASP A 233 -15.56 -3.37 16.71
C ASP A 233 -17.01 -3.10 17.19
N PRO A 234 -17.64 -1.96 16.82
CA PRO A 234 -19.01 -1.65 17.25
C PRO A 234 -20.08 -2.67 16.81
N TRP A 235 -19.79 -3.52 15.86
CA TRP A 235 -20.69 -4.57 15.38
C TRP A 235 -20.29 -5.96 15.86
N GLY A 236 -19.30 -6.06 16.73
CA GLY A 236 -18.89 -7.28 17.39
C GLY A 236 -17.82 -8.11 16.63
N MET A 237 -17.29 -7.59 15.52
CA MET A 237 -16.22 -8.26 14.79
C MET A 237 -14.90 -8.16 15.56
N VAL A 238 -14.17 -9.26 15.62
CA VAL A 238 -12.84 -9.36 16.25
C VAL A 238 -11.76 -9.58 15.20
N VAL A 239 -10.52 -9.22 15.55
CA VAL A 239 -9.34 -9.49 14.72
C VAL A 239 -9.10 -11.00 14.60
N ASN A 240 -8.60 -11.42 13.45
CA ASN A 240 -8.18 -12.79 13.20
C ASN A 240 -6.85 -13.10 13.92
#